data_b6cec8a6dd917477cac84a1e48ebbe6a
#
_entry.id   b6cec8a6dd917477cac84a1e48ebbe6a
#
_cell.length_a   1.000
_cell.length_b   1.000
_cell.length_c   1.000
_cell.angle_alpha   90.00
_cell.angle_beta   90.00
_cell.angle_gamma   90.00
#
_symmetry.space_group_name_H-M   'P 1'
#
loop_
_entity.id
_entity.type
_entity.pdbx_description
1 polymer ?
#
loop_
_entity_poly.entity_id
_entity_poly.type
_entity_poly.pdbx_seq_one_letter_code
_entity_poly.pdbx_strand_id
1 'polypeptide(L)'
;MDKILNLDNVDQYNSLYGLETLNPLVSVIDLNKATRQMDYVHWNYGVYALYLKLEKACDIKYGRRSYDYQEGTVVCFAPGQTTETTLTTDRVQLNVLGILFHPDLLRGTTLGKTIKKYTFFSYEVSEALHLSEDERNIMTDCLKIIRMELERGVDKHSKTLLVNYIELLLNYCMRFYERQFATRSHSNRDVLTRFEGLLDDYFEGELAAVSYTHLRAHETDSYL
;
A
#
# COMPACT_ATOMS: atom_id res chain seq x y z
N MET A 1 13.45 -19.20 -16.00
CA MET A 1 12.17 -18.51 -16.12
C MET A 1 11.44 -18.66 -14.80
N ASP A 2 11.34 -17.61 -14.05
CA ASP A 2 10.67 -17.61 -12.76
C ASP A 2 9.18 -17.84 -12.98
N LYS A 3 8.66 -18.89 -12.33
CA LYS A 3 7.28 -19.31 -12.52
C LYS A 3 6.35 -18.32 -11.83
N ILE A 4 5.51 -17.64 -12.61
CA ILE A 4 4.42 -16.83 -12.04
C ILE A 4 3.38 -17.77 -11.45
N LEU A 5 3.04 -17.58 -10.19
CA LEU A 5 1.99 -18.31 -9.48
C LEU A 5 0.69 -17.52 -9.57
N ASN A 6 -0.34 -18.10 -10.19
CA ASN A 6 -1.67 -17.52 -10.18
C ASN A 6 -2.33 -17.78 -8.83
N LEU A 7 -2.81 -16.75 -8.19
CA LEU A 7 -3.53 -16.79 -6.94
C LEU A 7 -5.03 -16.59 -7.21
N ASP A 8 -5.67 -17.64 -7.76
CA ASP A 8 -7.07 -17.58 -8.17
C ASP A 8 -8.05 -17.70 -7.00
N ASN A 9 -7.62 -18.22 -5.86
CA ASN A 9 -8.43 -18.36 -4.65
C ASN A 9 -7.58 -18.35 -3.37
N VAL A 10 -8.22 -18.19 -2.22
CA VAL A 10 -7.53 -18.08 -0.92
C VAL A 10 -6.86 -19.38 -0.47
N ASP A 11 -7.41 -20.52 -0.89
CA ASP A 11 -6.89 -21.84 -0.52
C ASP A 11 -5.51 -22.10 -1.12
N GLN A 12 -5.25 -21.64 -2.34
CA GLN A 12 -3.93 -21.73 -2.97
C GLN A 12 -2.86 -21.02 -2.14
N TYR A 13 -3.16 -19.83 -1.61
CA TYR A 13 -2.24 -19.11 -0.74
C TYR A 13 -2.02 -19.85 0.57
N ASN A 14 -3.11 -20.23 1.23
CA ASN A 14 -3.05 -20.94 2.51
C ASN A 14 -2.26 -22.24 2.39
N SER A 15 -2.50 -23.03 1.35
CA SER A 15 -1.80 -24.29 1.10
C SER A 15 -0.29 -24.11 0.90
N LEU A 16 0.14 -23.02 0.22
CA LEU A 16 1.56 -22.74 0.01
C LEU A 16 2.29 -22.44 1.32
N TYR A 17 1.65 -21.72 2.23
CA TYR A 17 2.22 -21.35 3.53
C TYR A 17 1.87 -22.36 4.65
N GLY A 18 1.09 -23.40 4.33
CA GLY A 18 0.65 -24.41 5.30
C GLY A 18 -0.31 -23.84 6.36
N LEU A 19 -1.15 -22.87 5.94
CA LEU A 19 -2.20 -22.27 6.75
C LEU A 19 -3.54 -23.00 6.51
N GLU A 20 -4.42 -22.96 7.52
CA GLU A 20 -5.77 -23.53 7.42
C GLU A 20 -6.72 -22.61 6.64
N THR A 21 -7.55 -23.20 5.77
CA THR A 21 -8.62 -22.53 5.04
C THR A 21 -9.96 -22.73 5.73
N LEU A 22 -10.44 -21.73 6.47
CA LEU A 22 -11.72 -21.74 7.16
C LEU A 22 -12.91 -21.38 6.24
N ASN A 23 -12.64 -20.57 5.20
CA ASN A 23 -13.65 -20.12 4.24
C ASN A 23 -13.03 -20.01 2.84
N PRO A 24 -13.66 -20.52 1.78
CA PRO A 24 -13.08 -20.52 0.44
C PRO A 24 -12.98 -19.12 -0.21
N LEU A 25 -13.72 -18.14 0.31
CA LEU A 25 -13.77 -16.78 -0.27
C LEU A 25 -13.01 -15.73 0.53
N VAL A 26 -12.61 -16.04 1.77
CA VAL A 26 -11.88 -15.10 2.63
C VAL A 26 -10.97 -15.83 3.60
N SER A 27 -9.77 -15.32 3.82
CA SER A 27 -8.81 -15.84 4.80
C SER A 27 -8.10 -14.70 5.51
N VAL A 28 -8.00 -14.79 6.83
CA VAL A 28 -7.12 -13.94 7.63
C VAL A 28 -5.76 -14.64 7.71
N ILE A 29 -4.76 -13.95 7.20
CA ILE A 29 -3.39 -14.44 7.11
C ILE A 29 -2.62 -14.05 8.36
N ASP A 30 -1.92 -15.03 8.94
CA ASP A 30 -0.95 -14.85 10.02
C ASP A 30 0.29 -15.68 9.68
N LEU A 31 1.28 -15.05 9.09
CA LEU A 31 2.49 -15.76 8.65
C LEU A 31 3.37 -16.22 9.82
N ASN A 32 3.12 -15.76 11.06
CA ASN A 32 3.76 -16.35 12.24
C ASN A 32 3.33 -17.82 12.46
N LYS A 33 2.16 -18.20 11.93
CA LYS A 33 1.61 -19.56 12.00
C LYS A 33 1.95 -20.39 10.77
N ALA A 34 2.65 -19.82 9.80
CA ALA A 34 3.02 -20.54 8.58
C ALA A 34 3.97 -21.69 8.91
N THR A 35 3.67 -22.87 8.37
CA THR A 35 4.51 -24.08 8.51
C THR A 35 5.46 -24.25 7.33
N ARG A 36 5.31 -23.44 6.29
CA ARG A 36 6.14 -23.42 5.08
C ARG A 36 6.50 -21.98 4.77
N GLN A 37 7.68 -21.78 4.19
CA GLN A 37 8.20 -20.48 3.78
C GLN A 37 8.59 -20.54 2.31
N MET A 38 8.40 -19.43 1.60
CA MET A 38 8.77 -19.26 0.21
C MET A 38 9.81 -18.16 0.11
N ASP A 39 11.01 -18.46 -0.40
CA ASP A 39 12.13 -17.51 -0.50
C ASP A 39 11.90 -16.45 -1.58
N TYR A 40 11.26 -16.86 -2.66
CA TYR A 40 10.88 -16.00 -3.78
C TYR A 40 9.52 -16.39 -4.32
N VAL A 41 8.65 -15.42 -4.54
CA VAL A 41 7.35 -15.64 -5.16
C VAL A 41 7.01 -14.52 -6.12
N HIS A 42 6.61 -14.92 -7.33
CA HIS A 42 6.04 -14.03 -8.32
C HIS A 42 4.53 -14.32 -8.41
N TRP A 43 3.72 -13.43 -7.83
CA TRP A 43 2.27 -13.57 -7.78
C TRP A 43 1.58 -12.88 -8.93
N ASN A 44 0.54 -13.51 -9.49
CA ASN A 44 -0.53 -12.86 -10.24
C ASN A 44 -1.81 -13.02 -9.41
N TYR A 45 -2.30 -11.91 -8.86
CA TYR A 45 -3.44 -11.91 -7.94
C TYR A 45 -4.76 -12.05 -8.68
N GLY A 46 -5.58 -13.05 -8.37
CA GLY A 46 -7.00 -13.17 -8.71
C GLY A 46 -7.92 -12.78 -7.55
N VAL A 47 -7.34 -12.47 -6.38
CA VAL A 47 -8.03 -12.06 -5.15
C VAL A 47 -7.56 -10.67 -4.71
N TYR A 48 -8.36 -10.00 -3.88
CA TYR A 48 -7.89 -8.84 -3.12
C TYR A 48 -7.00 -9.31 -1.98
N ALA A 49 -5.91 -8.61 -1.75
CA ALA A 49 -4.97 -8.88 -0.68
C ALA A 49 -4.61 -7.59 0.07
N LEU A 50 -4.53 -7.67 1.39
CA LEU A 50 -4.03 -6.61 2.24
C LEU A 50 -3.09 -7.26 3.25
N TYR A 51 -1.85 -6.77 3.31
CA TYR A 51 -0.84 -7.27 4.24
C TYR A 51 -0.35 -6.14 5.13
N LEU A 52 -0.49 -6.34 6.44
CA LEU A 52 0.10 -5.52 7.49
C LEU A 52 1.42 -6.16 7.90
N LYS A 53 2.52 -5.49 7.64
CA LYS A 53 3.85 -5.91 8.02
C LYS A 53 4.24 -5.29 9.35
N LEU A 54 4.50 -6.12 10.32
CA LEU A 54 4.89 -5.70 11.68
C LEU A 54 6.41 -5.53 11.83
N GLU A 55 7.20 -6.18 10.96
CA GLU A 55 8.66 -6.08 10.95
C GLU A 55 9.20 -6.09 9.50
N LYS A 56 10.41 -5.55 9.28
CA LYS A 56 11.04 -5.57 7.95
C LYS A 56 11.66 -6.93 7.68
N ALA A 57 11.05 -7.75 6.83
CA ALA A 57 11.50 -9.11 6.52
C ALA A 57 11.59 -9.46 5.03
N CYS A 58 11.08 -8.63 4.14
CA CYS A 58 11.13 -8.89 2.70
C CYS A 58 11.12 -7.60 1.89
N ASP A 59 11.59 -7.66 0.66
CA ASP A 59 11.42 -6.62 -0.34
C ASP A 59 10.29 -7.02 -1.29
N ILE A 60 9.41 -6.06 -1.59
CA ILE A 60 8.33 -6.24 -2.55
C ILE A 60 8.57 -5.31 -3.73
N LYS A 61 8.56 -5.88 -4.93
CA LYS A 61 8.57 -5.13 -6.18
C LYS A 61 7.21 -5.20 -6.85
N TYR A 62 6.79 -4.07 -7.40
CA TYR A 62 5.59 -3.92 -8.16
C TYR A 62 5.92 -3.29 -9.52
N GLY A 63 5.87 -4.09 -10.58
CA GLY A 63 6.42 -3.73 -11.87
C GLY A 63 7.91 -3.38 -11.76
N ARG A 64 8.30 -2.17 -12.20
CA ARG A 64 9.70 -1.69 -12.14
C ARG A 64 10.04 -0.92 -10.86
N ARG A 65 9.10 -0.75 -9.93
CA ARG A 65 9.30 0.04 -8.70
C ARG A 65 9.41 -0.88 -7.50
N SER A 66 10.33 -0.57 -6.59
CA SER A 66 10.38 -1.18 -5.27
C SER A 66 9.39 -0.44 -4.36
N TYR A 67 8.61 -1.18 -3.58
CA TYR A 67 7.83 -0.61 -2.50
C TYR A 67 8.76 -0.12 -1.39
N ASP A 68 8.53 1.10 -0.89
CA ASP A 68 9.12 1.57 0.38
C ASP A 68 8.42 0.88 1.54
N TYR A 69 8.90 -0.32 1.86
CA TYR A 69 8.25 -1.25 2.74
C TYR A 69 9.02 -1.33 4.07
N GLN A 70 8.60 -0.55 5.03
CA GLN A 70 9.16 -0.49 6.37
C GLN A 70 8.25 -1.18 7.40
N GLU A 71 8.71 -1.28 8.65
CA GLU A 71 7.92 -1.75 9.77
C GLU A 71 6.65 -0.91 9.96
N GLY A 72 5.53 -1.58 10.25
CA GLY A 72 4.24 -0.91 10.45
C GLY A 72 3.59 -0.41 9.16
N THR A 73 3.85 -1.07 8.03
CA THR A 73 3.25 -0.69 6.74
C THR A 73 2.16 -1.65 6.30
N VAL A 74 1.20 -1.10 5.55
CA VAL A 74 0.19 -1.88 4.82
C VAL A 74 0.43 -1.77 3.34
N VAL A 75 0.36 -2.91 2.65
CA VAL A 75 0.32 -3.00 1.19
C VAL A 75 -0.95 -3.68 0.75
N CYS A 76 -1.52 -3.21 -0.36
CA CYS A 76 -2.78 -3.70 -0.89
C CYS A 76 -2.63 -4.10 -2.36
N PHE A 77 -3.22 -5.22 -2.74
CA PHE A 77 -3.24 -5.73 -4.10
C PHE A 77 -4.66 -6.07 -4.53
N ALA A 78 -4.98 -5.77 -5.78
CA ALA A 78 -6.24 -6.10 -6.42
C ALA A 78 -6.08 -7.24 -7.42
N PRO A 79 -7.19 -7.91 -7.80
CA PRO A 79 -7.19 -8.86 -8.91
C PRO A 79 -6.60 -8.27 -10.19
N GLY A 80 -5.76 -9.04 -10.88
CA GLY A 80 -5.04 -8.65 -12.09
C GLY A 80 -3.67 -7.99 -11.85
N GLN A 81 -3.28 -7.75 -10.60
CA GLN A 81 -1.97 -7.19 -10.27
C GLN A 81 -0.92 -8.28 -10.08
N THR A 82 0.32 -7.99 -10.48
CA THR A 82 1.46 -8.88 -10.31
C THR A 82 2.49 -8.29 -9.36
N THR A 83 3.07 -9.12 -8.50
CA THR A 83 4.13 -8.72 -7.57
C THR A 83 5.25 -9.74 -7.52
N GLU A 84 6.45 -9.26 -7.27
CA GLU A 84 7.60 -10.09 -6.90
C GLU A 84 7.91 -9.84 -5.42
N THR A 85 8.01 -10.92 -4.67
CA THR A 85 8.41 -10.87 -3.25
C THR A 85 9.68 -11.70 -3.08
N THR A 86 10.72 -11.10 -2.55
CA THR A 86 11.99 -11.76 -2.24
C THR A 86 12.26 -11.61 -0.75
N LEU A 87 12.53 -12.72 -0.06
CA LEU A 87 12.99 -12.67 1.32
C LEU A 87 14.42 -12.11 1.38
N THR A 88 14.65 -11.19 2.30
CA THR A 88 15.96 -10.54 2.47
C THR A 88 16.88 -11.28 3.44
N THR A 89 16.37 -12.32 4.12
CA THR A 89 17.15 -13.08 5.10
C THR A 89 16.78 -14.55 5.12
N ASP A 90 17.76 -15.42 5.31
CA ASP A 90 17.64 -16.91 5.25
C ASP A 90 16.79 -17.54 6.36
N ARG A 91 16.38 -16.80 7.38
CA ARG A 91 15.60 -17.31 8.52
C ARG A 91 14.84 -16.20 9.21
N VAL A 92 13.75 -15.74 8.65
CA VAL A 92 12.90 -14.79 9.36
C VAL A 92 11.50 -15.35 9.49
N GLN A 93 11.05 -15.45 10.72
CA GLN A 93 9.64 -15.58 11.02
C GLN A 93 8.98 -14.32 10.46
N LEU A 94 8.20 -14.47 9.40
CA LEU A 94 7.54 -13.35 8.73
C LEU A 94 6.43 -12.83 9.65
N ASN A 95 6.70 -11.74 10.36
CA ASN A 95 5.68 -11.11 11.21
C ASN A 95 4.74 -10.26 10.35
N VAL A 96 3.87 -10.96 9.59
CA VAL A 96 2.90 -10.39 8.67
C VAL A 96 1.51 -10.90 9.03
N LEU A 97 0.59 -9.97 9.28
CA LEU A 97 -0.83 -10.20 9.34
C LEU A 97 -1.49 -9.72 8.05
N GLY A 98 -2.64 -10.27 7.70
CA GLY A 98 -3.32 -9.80 6.50
C GLY A 98 -4.66 -10.43 6.27
N ILE A 99 -5.26 -10.06 5.15
CA ILE A 99 -6.51 -10.66 4.67
C ILE A 99 -6.44 -10.86 3.16
N LEU A 100 -6.94 -12.01 2.73
CA LEU A 100 -7.25 -12.29 1.34
C LEU A 100 -8.76 -12.45 1.20
N PHE A 101 -9.36 -11.88 0.15
CA PHE A 101 -10.76 -12.13 -0.14
C PHE A 101 -11.02 -12.16 -1.64
N HIS A 102 -11.81 -13.14 -2.06
CA HIS A 102 -12.16 -13.36 -3.46
C HIS A 102 -13.26 -12.36 -3.89
N PRO A 103 -13.23 -11.84 -5.15
CA PRO A 103 -14.26 -10.94 -5.66
C PRO A 103 -15.69 -11.49 -5.52
N ASP A 104 -15.88 -12.81 -5.59
CA ASP A 104 -17.19 -13.45 -5.43
C ASP A 104 -17.81 -13.26 -4.03
N LEU A 105 -17.00 -13.03 -2.99
CA LEU A 105 -17.51 -12.64 -1.67
C LEU A 105 -18.34 -11.36 -1.76
N LEU A 106 -17.89 -10.41 -2.60
CA LEU A 106 -18.46 -9.09 -2.74
C LEU A 106 -19.68 -9.06 -3.70
N ARG A 107 -19.92 -10.15 -4.45
CA ARG A 107 -21.00 -10.20 -5.44
C ARG A 107 -22.37 -9.99 -4.79
N GLY A 108 -23.12 -9.00 -5.30
CA GLY A 108 -24.44 -8.63 -4.80
C GLY A 108 -24.43 -7.74 -3.54
N THR A 109 -23.28 -7.31 -3.06
CA THR A 109 -23.14 -6.43 -1.88
C THR A 109 -22.92 -4.97 -2.28
N THR A 110 -23.11 -4.05 -1.32
CA THR A 110 -22.81 -2.63 -1.49
C THR A 110 -21.30 -2.43 -1.70
N LEU A 111 -20.47 -3.12 -0.92
CA LEU A 111 -19.00 -3.06 -1.04
C LEU A 111 -18.56 -3.47 -2.46
N GLY A 112 -19.18 -4.51 -3.05
CA GLY A 112 -18.85 -4.93 -4.41
C GLY A 112 -19.12 -3.85 -5.47
N LYS A 113 -20.15 -3.01 -5.26
CA LYS A 113 -20.43 -1.87 -6.14
C LYS A 113 -19.47 -0.70 -5.93
N THR A 114 -18.94 -0.54 -4.73
CA THR A 114 -18.13 0.62 -4.33
C THR A 114 -16.65 0.30 -4.14
N ILE A 115 -16.18 -0.94 -4.37
CA ILE A 115 -14.80 -1.36 -4.14
C ILE A 115 -13.77 -0.48 -4.90
N LYS A 116 -14.14 0.05 -6.06
CA LYS A 116 -13.29 0.94 -6.86
C LYS A 116 -13.00 2.29 -6.20
N LYS A 117 -13.77 2.71 -5.18
CA LYS A 117 -13.47 3.94 -4.43
C LYS A 117 -12.20 3.82 -3.56
N TYR A 118 -11.79 2.59 -3.25
CA TYR A 118 -10.57 2.32 -2.49
C TYR A 118 -9.37 2.37 -3.43
N THR A 119 -8.88 3.58 -3.66
CA THR A 119 -7.83 3.89 -4.67
C THR A 119 -6.50 3.21 -4.38
N PHE A 120 -6.23 2.81 -3.15
CA PHE A 120 -5.04 2.05 -2.78
C PHE A 120 -4.98 0.62 -3.41
N PHE A 121 -6.06 0.15 -4.02
CA PHE A 121 -6.08 -1.02 -4.88
C PHE A 121 -5.75 -0.70 -6.35
N SER A 122 -5.57 0.56 -6.73
CA SER A 122 -5.26 0.92 -8.11
C SER A 122 -3.76 0.82 -8.41
N TYR A 123 -3.43 0.66 -9.69
CA TYR A 123 -2.05 0.61 -10.17
C TYR A 123 -1.25 1.89 -9.91
N GLU A 124 -1.91 3.00 -9.74
CA GLU A 124 -1.27 4.31 -9.58
C GLU A 124 -0.67 4.51 -8.18
N VAL A 125 -1.19 3.77 -7.19
CA VAL A 125 -0.72 3.88 -5.79
C VAL A 125 0.32 2.80 -5.53
N SER A 126 1.59 3.10 -5.82
CA SER A 126 2.73 2.23 -5.53
C SER A 126 3.34 2.47 -4.14
N GLU A 127 2.66 3.24 -3.29
CA GLU A 127 3.16 3.61 -1.97
C GLU A 127 2.52 2.76 -0.87
N ALA A 128 3.35 2.22 0.01
CA ALA A 128 2.89 1.56 1.21
C ALA A 128 2.25 2.57 2.18
N LEU A 129 1.20 2.16 2.85
CA LEU A 129 0.59 2.94 3.90
C LEU A 129 1.39 2.76 5.20
N HIS A 130 1.97 3.84 5.71
CA HIS A 130 2.69 3.85 6.99
C HIS A 130 1.73 4.13 8.14
N LEU A 131 1.69 3.22 9.10
CA LEU A 131 0.78 3.28 10.23
C LEU A 131 1.48 3.75 11.50
N SER A 132 0.79 4.57 12.30
CA SER A 132 1.15 4.78 13.70
C SER A 132 0.87 3.52 14.54
N GLU A 133 1.33 3.49 15.78
CA GLU A 133 1.07 2.37 16.68
C GLU A 133 -0.43 2.17 16.94
N ASP A 134 -1.18 3.24 17.16
CA ASP A 134 -2.63 3.18 17.37
C ASP A 134 -3.35 2.66 16.12
N GLU A 135 -2.93 3.10 14.93
CA GLU A 135 -3.49 2.65 13.66
C GLU A 135 -3.19 1.16 13.40
N ARG A 136 -2.00 0.68 13.76
CA ARG A 136 -1.65 -0.75 13.72
C ARG A 136 -2.54 -1.59 14.64
N ASN A 137 -2.81 -1.09 15.83
CA ASN A 137 -3.70 -1.75 16.79
C ASN A 137 -5.12 -1.86 16.23
N ILE A 138 -5.66 -0.78 15.66
CA ILE A 138 -6.98 -0.77 15.01
C ILE A 138 -7.04 -1.80 13.88
N MET A 139 -6.04 -1.84 13.00
CA MET A 139 -5.98 -2.80 11.89
C MET A 139 -5.93 -4.25 12.40
N THR A 140 -5.11 -4.50 13.41
CA THR A 140 -4.98 -5.81 14.05
C THR A 140 -6.30 -6.26 14.67
N ASP A 141 -7.01 -5.37 15.35
CA ASP A 141 -8.30 -5.68 15.98
C ASP A 141 -9.39 -5.95 14.93
N CYS A 142 -9.41 -5.22 13.81
CA CYS A 142 -10.28 -5.55 12.68
C CYS A 142 -10.01 -6.96 12.14
N LEU A 143 -8.75 -7.33 11.94
CA LEU A 143 -8.37 -8.68 11.47
C LEU A 143 -8.76 -9.76 12.50
N LYS A 144 -8.60 -9.50 13.80
CA LYS A 144 -9.05 -10.44 14.86
C LYS A 144 -10.56 -10.69 14.81
N ILE A 145 -11.38 -9.63 14.66
CA ILE A 145 -12.83 -9.77 14.57
C ILE A 145 -13.25 -10.59 13.36
N ILE A 146 -12.62 -10.36 12.20
CA ILE A 146 -12.88 -11.15 10.98
C ILE A 146 -12.50 -12.61 11.23
N ARG A 147 -11.36 -12.88 11.85
CA ARG A 147 -10.94 -14.25 12.18
C ARG A 147 -11.91 -14.95 13.12
N MET A 148 -12.34 -14.27 14.17
CA MET A 148 -13.36 -14.81 15.10
C MET A 148 -14.66 -15.19 14.40
N GLU A 149 -15.08 -14.41 13.39
CA GLU A 149 -16.26 -14.74 12.60
C GLU A 149 -16.04 -15.97 11.73
N LEU A 150 -14.87 -16.12 11.13
CA LEU A 150 -14.49 -17.29 10.34
C LEU A 150 -14.44 -18.58 11.18
N GLU A 151 -14.01 -18.49 12.44
CA GLU A 151 -13.90 -19.63 13.36
C GLU A 151 -15.26 -20.11 13.92
N ARG A 152 -16.30 -19.26 13.84
CA ARG A 152 -17.66 -19.63 14.32
C ARG A 152 -18.42 -20.59 13.41
N GLY A 153 -17.93 -20.80 12.19
CA GLY A 153 -18.63 -21.54 11.16
C GLY A 153 -19.59 -20.67 10.33
N VAL A 154 -20.08 -21.23 9.23
CA VAL A 154 -20.90 -20.48 8.25
C VAL A 154 -22.38 -20.59 8.59
N ASP A 155 -23.04 -19.42 8.69
CA ASP A 155 -24.49 -19.30 8.80
C ASP A 155 -25.05 -18.27 7.78
N LYS A 156 -26.35 -18.02 7.82
CA LYS A 156 -27.04 -17.09 6.91
C LYS A 156 -26.57 -15.62 7.05
N HIS A 157 -25.93 -15.24 8.14
CA HIS A 157 -25.45 -13.90 8.44
C HIS A 157 -23.97 -13.72 8.17
N SER A 158 -23.18 -14.81 8.14
CA SER A 158 -21.72 -14.78 8.04
C SER A 158 -21.22 -13.96 6.86
N LYS A 159 -21.81 -14.11 5.67
CA LYS A 159 -21.43 -13.30 4.50
C LYS A 159 -21.59 -11.80 4.76
N THR A 160 -22.73 -11.40 5.34
CA THR A 160 -23.01 -9.99 5.63
C THR A 160 -22.05 -9.43 6.67
N LEU A 161 -21.79 -10.17 7.74
CA LEU A 161 -20.86 -9.77 8.79
C LEU A 161 -19.43 -9.65 8.26
N LEU A 162 -18.95 -10.66 7.53
CA LEU A 162 -17.62 -10.63 6.93
C LEU A 162 -17.42 -9.44 5.98
N VAL A 163 -18.40 -9.17 5.11
CA VAL A 163 -18.35 -8.04 4.19
C VAL A 163 -18.34 -6.70 4.94
N ASN A 164 -19.14 -6.56 5.99
CA ASN A 164 -19.18 -5.33 6.80
C ASN A 164 -17.86 -5.12 7.56
N TYR A 165 -17.26 -6.16 8.11
CA TYR A 165 -15.95 -6.06 8.76
C TYR A 165 -14.84 -5.74 7.78
N ILE A 166 -14.85 -6.32 6.58
CA ILE A 166 -13.92 -5.97 5.50
C ILE A 166 -14.11 -4.51 5.08
N GLU A 167 -15.34 -4.06 4.91
CA GLU A 167 -15.62 -2.66 4.57
C GLU A 167 -15.12 -1.70 5.66
N LEU A 168 -15.29 -2.04 6.93
CA LEU A 168 -14.75 -1.27 8.05
C LEU A 168 -13.22 -1.19 7.99
N LEU A 169 -12.54 -2.32 7.78
CA LEU A 169 -11.09 -2.40 7.63
C LEU A 169 -10.59 -1.49 6.48
N LEU A 170 -11.26 -1.56 5.32
CA LEU A 170 -10.91 -0.76 4.15
C LEU A 170 -11.17 0.74 4.37
N ASN A 171 -12.22 1.10 5.10
CA ASN A 171 -12.51 2.49 5.47
C ASN A 171 -11.44 3.06 6.42
N TYR A 172 -10.91 2.26 7.36
CA TYR A 172 -9.76 2.67 8.16
C TYR A 172 -8.52 2.87 7.30
N CYS A 173 -8.22 1.97 6.37
CA CYS A 173 -7.12 2.16 5.42
C CYS A 173 -7.28 3.48 4.64
N MET A 174 -8.47 3.77 4.13
CA MET A 174 -8.75 5.01 3.42
C MET A 174 -8.44 6.24 4.28
N ARG A 175 -8.95 6.26 5.52
CA ARG A 175 -8.69 7.34 6.47
C ARG A 175 -7.19 7.55 6.73
N PHE A 176 -6.44 6.46 6.88
CA PHE A 176 -5.00 6.51 7.14
C PHE A 176 -4.21 6.98 5.91
N TYR A 177 -4.61 6.56 4.71
CA TYR A 177 -4.06 7.09 3.46
C TYR A 177 -4.31 8.59 3.32
N GLU A 178 -5.53 9.07 3.56
CA GLU A 178 -5.87 10.50 3.52
C GLU A 178 -5.01 11.30 4.50
N ARG A 179 -4.80 10.81 5.73
CA ARG A 179 -3.87 11.41 6.70
C ARG A 179 -2.44 11.49 6.14
N GLN A 180 -1.93 10.39 5.56
CA GLN A 180 -0.57 10.34 5.01
C GLN A 180 -0.38 11.33 3.86
N PHE A 181 -1.36 11.44 2.96
CA PHE A 181 -1.32 12.40 1.86
C PHE A 181 -1.52 13.84 2.31
N ALA A 182 -2.40 14.10 3.27
CA ALA A 182 -2.57 15.43 3.85
C ALA A 182 -1.25 15.93 4.47
N THR A 183 -0.57 15.10 5.25
CA THR A 183 0.72 15.43 5.86
C THR A 183 1.79 15.71 4.81
N ARG A 184 1.84 14.92 3.73
CA ARG A 184 2.77 15.13 2.61
C ARG A 184 2.45 16.38 1.79
N SER A 185 1.19 16.69 1.56
CA SER A 185 0.78 17.90 0.82
C SER A 185 1.19 19.17 1.56
N HIS A 186 1.15 19.17 2.90
CA HIS A 186 1.68 20.28 3.70
C HIS A 186 3.20 20.38 3.58
N SER A 187 3.91 19.28 3.74
CA SER A 187 5.38 19.24 3.60
C SER A 187 5.85 19.62 2.19
N ASN A 188 5.17 19.12 1.15
CA ASN A 188 5.49 19.47 -0.23
C ASN A 188 5.18 20.94 -0.55
N ARG A 189 4.14 21.52 0.04
CA ARG A 189 3.80 22.94 -0.12
C ARG A 189 4.86 23.84 0.50
N ASP A 190 5.36 23.49 1.70
CA ASP A 190 6.43 24.20 2.36
C ASP A 190 7.74 24.16 1.54
N VAL A 191 8.07 22.99 0.96
CA VAL A 191 9.23 22.83 0.07
C VAL A 191 9.06 23.64 -1.21
N LEU A 192 7.87 23.62 -1.82
CA LEU A 192 7.56 24.37 -3.03
C LEU A 192 7.64 25.88 -2.77
N THR A 193 7.04 26.37 -1.71
CA THR A 193 7.10 27.80 -1.31
C THR A 193 8.53 28.25 -1.07
N ARG A 194 9.35 27.41 -0.41
CA ARG A 194 10.76 27.70 -0.19
C ARG A 194 11.56 27.69 -1.49
N PHE A 195 11.26 26.78 -2.41
CA PHE A 195 11.87 26.71 -3.73
C PHE A 195 11.49 27.91 -4.59
N GLU A 196 10.21 28.31 -4.60
CA GLU A 196 9.73 29.52 -5.27
C GLU A 196 10.44 30.76 -4.73
N GLY A 197 10.57 30.91 -3.41
CA GLY A 197 11.32 32.01 -2.81
C GLY A 197 12.80 32.06 -3.24
N LEU A 198 13.47 30.89 -3.31
CA LEU A 198 14.86 30.84 -3.79
C LEU A 198 14.99 31.18 -5.29
N LEU A 199 14.00 30.81 -6.11
CA LEU A 199 13.93 31.21 -7.51
C LEU A 199 13.73 32.72 -7.67
N ASP A 200 12.80 33.30 -6.91
CA ASP A 200 12.54 34.74 -6.95
C ASP A 200 13.81 35.52 -6.53
N ASP A 201 14.48 35.14 -5.45
CA ASP A 201 15.74 35.74 -5.02
C ASP A 201 16.84 35.61 -6.10
N TYR A 202 16.93 34.46 -6.76
CA TYR A 202 17.89 34.23 -7.86
C TYR A 202 17.59 35.16 -9.05
N PHE A 203 16.34 35.21 -9.51
CA PHE A 203 15.97 36.05 -10.64
C PHE A 203 16.05 37.54 -10.34
N GLU A 204 15.72 37.99 -9.13
CA GLU A 204 15.92 39.38 -8.72
C GLU A 204 17.41 39.74 -8.72
N GLY A 205 18.29 38.84 -8.26
CA GLY A 205 19.74 39.02 -8.32
C GLY A 205 20.28 39.09 -9.76
N GLU A 206 19.82 38.20 -10.63
CA GLU A 206 20.21 38.14 -12.05
C GLU A 206 19.67 39.35 -12.83
N LEU A 207 18.42 39.78 -12.60
CA LEU A 207 17.84 40.96 -13.22
C LEU A 207 18.58 42.24 -12.80
N ALA A 208 19.01 42.36 -11.56
CA ALA A 208 19.86 43.44 -11.10
C ALA A 208 21.22 43.43 -11.81
N ALA A 209 21.84 42.24 -12.01
CA ALA A 209 23.09 42.11 -12.72
C ALA A 209 22.98 42.46 -14.22
N VAL A 210 21.90 42.03 -14.88
CA VAL A 210 21.61 42.32 -16.29
C VAL A 210 21.31 43.82 -16.48
N SER A 211 20.55 44.44 -15.57
CA SER A 211 20.30 45.88 -15.60
C SER A 211 21.59 46.70 -15.47
N TYR A 212 22.52 46.23 -14.62
CA TYR A 212 23.82 46.93 -14.45
C TYR A 212 24.73 46.77 -15.68
N THR A 213 24.67 45.66 -16.37
CA THR A 213 25.47 45.44 -17.62
C THR A 213 24.88 46.28 -18.78
N HIS A 214 23.55 46.44 -18.88
CA HIS A 214 22.96 47.30 -19.89
C HIS A 214 23.20 48.81 -19.66
N LEU A 215 23.21 49.27 -18.42
CA LEU A 215 23.56 50.66 -18.09
C LEU A 215 25.02 50.95 -18.44
N ARG A 216 25.94 50.03 -18.20
CA ARG A 216 27.34 50.18 -18.55
C ARG A 216 27.62 50.14 -20.06
N ALA A 217 26.83 49.41 -20.84
CA ALA A 217 26.91 49.40 -22.30
C ALA A 217 26.45 50.72 -22.91
N HIS A 218 25.45 51.39 -22.35
CA HIS A 218 25.00 52.71 -22.78
C HIS A 218 25.97 53.84 -22.43
N GLU A 219 26.72 53.75 -21.36
CA GLU A 219 27.76 54.74 -21.02
C GLU A 219 29.00 54.69 -21.92
N THR A 220 29.31 53.50 -22.48
CA THR A 220 30.47 53.37 -23.41
C THR A 220 30.18 53.85 -24.83
N ASP A 221 28.92 53.90 -25.28
CA ASP A 221 28.54 54.43 -26.61
C ASP A 221 28.43 55.96 -26.68
N SER A 222 28.57 56.67 -25.55
CA SER A 222 28.50 58.14 -25.49
C SER A 222 29.88 58.84 -25.61
N TYR A 223 30.96 58.11 -25.85
CA TYR A 223 32.32 58.62 -25.96
C TYR A 223 33.02 58.30 -27.29
N LEU A 224 32.28 58.08 -28.39
CA LEU A 224 32.83 57.97 -29.75
C LEU A 224 32.29 59.10 -30.66
#